data_2aabcd5dbeaa4ffeb5a07389da1e1bf3
#
_entry.id   2aabcd5dbeaa4ffeb5a07389da1e1bf3
#
_cell.length_a   1.000
_cell.length_b   1.000
_cell.length_c   1.000
_cell.angle_alpha   90.00
_cell.angle_beta   90.00
_cell.angle_gamma   90.00
#
_symmetry.space_group_name_H-M   'P 1'
#
loop_
_entity.id
_entity.type
_entity.pdbx_description
1 polymer ?
#
loop_
_entity_poly.entity_id
_entity_poly.type
_entity_poly.pdbx_seq_one_letter_code
_entity_poly.pdbx_strand_id
1 'polypeptide(L)'
;ARYQRMLGKNVLQPIGWDAFGLPAEGAAVKNNTAPAPWTYDNIAYMKSQLKTLGFGYDWSREIATCTPEYYRWEQKFFTELYEKGLVYKKTSAVNWCPNDQTVLA
;
A
#
# COMPACT_ATOMS: atom_id res chain seq x y z
N ALA A 1 -14.07 -14.16 10.90
CA ALA A 1 -13.88 -13.34 12.12
C ALA A 1 -15.11 -13.36 13.02
N ARG A 2 -16.29 -12.91 12.53
CA ARG A 2 -17.53 -12.78 13.35
C ARG A 2 -17.92 -14.07 14.04
N TYR A 3 -17.97 -15.19 13.32
CA TYR A 3 -18.29 -16.49 13.90
C TYR A 3 -17.31 -16.89 15.03
N GLN A 4 -16.02 -16.70 14.83
CA GLN A 4 -15.03 -17.02 15.87
C GLN A 4 -15.16 -16.12 17.11
N ARG A 5 -15.53 -14.83 16.91
CA ARG A 5 -15.84 -13.93 18.05
C ARG A 5 -17.09 -14.38 18.80
N MET A 6 -18.13 -14.84 18.09
CA MET A 6 -19.33 -15.40 18.73
C MET A 6 -19.04 -16.63 19.57
N LEU A 7 -17.98 -17.38 19.24
CA LEU A 7 -17.47 -18.51 20.04
C LEU A 7 -16.59 -18.05 21.23
N GLY A 8 -16.49 -16.76 21.51
CA GLY A 8 -15.70 -16.20 22.60
C GLY A 8 -14.18 -16.16 22.34
N LYS A 9 -13.74 -16.40 21.12
CA LYS A 9 -12.31 -16.34 20.77
C LYS A 9 -11.82 -14.90 20.61
N ASN A 10 -10.56 -14.68 20.96
CA ASN A 10 -9.86 -13.43 20.64
C ASN A 10 -9.43 -13.46 19.18
N VAL A 11 -10.05 -12.63 18.34
CA VAL A 11 -9.84 -12.64 16.89
C VAL A 11 -9.20 -11.33 16.44
N LEU A 12 -7.99 -11.40 15.91
CA LEU A 12 -7.31 -10.30 15.25
C LEU A 12 -7.60 -10.36 13.74
N GLN A 13 -8.34 -9.38 13.24
CA GLN A 13 -8.59 -9.21 11.80
C GLN A 13 -8.36 -7.75 11.42
N PRO A 14 -7.10 -7.34 11.17
CA PRO A 14 -6.76 -6.01 10.72
C PRO A 14 -7.10 -5.83 9.24
N ILE A 15 -7.02 -4.59 8.77
CA ILE A 15 -7.10 -4.19 7.36
C ILE A 15 -5.92 -3.28 7.04
N GLY A 16 -5.43 -3.37 5.81
CA GLY A 16 -4.37 -2.49 5.33
C GLY A 16 -4.55 -2.16 3.85
N TRP A 17 -3.94 -1.04 3.46
CA TRP A 17 -3.95 -0.49 2.10
C TRP A 17 -2.55 -0.53 1.54
N ASP A 18 -2.34 -1.31 0.49
CA ASP A 18 -1.13 -1.27 -0.32
C ASP A 18 -1.24 -0.09 -1.28
N ALA A 19 -0.60 1.01 -0.92
CA ALA A 19 -0.95 2.33 -1.44
C ALA A 19 0.20 3.06 -2.15
N PHE A 20 1.32 2.42 -2.39
CA PHE A 20 2.42 2.89 -3.23
C PHE A 20 2.37 2.27 -4.63
N GLY A 21 2.97 2.97 -5.60
CA GLY A 21 3.34 2.41 -6.87
C GLY A 21 2.83 3.16 -8.09
N LEU A 22 3.36 2.76 -9.25
CA LEU A 22 3.08 3.35 -10.56
C LEU A 22 1.59 3.37 -10.94
N PRO A 23 0.75 2.38 -10.59
CA PRO A 23 -0.67 2.44 -10.92
C PRO A 23 -1.40 3.63 -10.28
N ALA A 24 -1.11 3.94 -9.02
CA ALA A 24 -1.69 5.09 -8.33
C ALA A 24 -1.16 6.41 -8.92
N GLU A 25 0.14 6.48 -9.21
CA GLU A 25 0.76 7.63 -9.83
C GLU A 25 0.22 7.89 -11.24
N GLY A 26 0.12 6.87 -12.08
CA GLY A 26 -0.45 6.96 -13.42
C GLY A 26 -1.92 7.40 -13.41
N ALA A 27 -2.72 6.88 -12.49
CA ALA A 27 -4.11 7.30 -12.32
C ALA A 27 -4.22 8.77 -11.87
N ALA A 28 -3.35 9.22 -10.96
CA ALA A 28 -3.30 10.60 -10.50
C ALA A 28 -2.96 11.56 -11.65
N VAL A 29 -1.95 11.24 -12.46
CA VAL A 29 -1.59 12.02 -13.66
C VAL A 29 -2.76 12.10 -14.62
N LYS A 30 -3.41 10.96 -14.94
CA LYS A 30 -4.57 10.90 -15.84
C LYS A 30 -5.75 11.75 -15.35
N ASN A 31 -5.92 11.87 -14.05
CA ASN A 31 -7.00 12.67 -13.43
C ASN A 31 -6.56 14.08 -13.03
N ASN A 32 -5.35 14.50 -13.43
CA ASN A 32 -4.79 15.82 -13.15
C ASN A 32 -4.82 16.18 -11.65
N THR A 33 -4.42 15.24 -10.82
CA THR A 33 -4.36 15.40 -9.36
C THR A 33 -3.01 14.89 -8.82
N ALA A 34 -2.68 15.26 -7.58
CA ALA A 34 -1.49 14.69 -6.94
C ALA A 34 -1.75 13.25 -6.46
N PRO A 35 -0.73 12.36 -6.44
CA PRO A 35 -0.91 10.97 -6.02
C PRO A 35 -1.47 10.80 -4.60
N ALA A 36 -1.04 11.61 -3.66
CA ALA A 36 -1.48 11.47 -2.26
C ALA A 36 -2.98 11.74 -2.07
N PRO A 37 -3.57 12.88 -2.48
CA PRO A 37 -5.02 13.08 -2.40
C PRO A 37 -5.79 11.97 -3.11
N TRP A 38 -5.40 11.62 -4.34
CA TRP A 38 -6.01 10.53 -5.10
C TRP A 38 -6.05 9.21 -4.31
N THR A 39 -4.93 8.84 -3.71
CA THR A 39 -4.79 7.61 -2.95
C THR A 39 -5.67 7.61 -1.69
N TYR A 40 -5.65 8.70 -0.92
CA TYR A 40 -6.45 8.78 0.31
C TYR A 40 -7.96 8.84 0.02
N ASP A 41 -8.38 9.51 -1.04
CA ASP A 41 -9.78 9.53 -1.46
C ASP A 41 -10.28 8.13 -1.85
N ASN A 42 -9.45 7.38 -2.59
CA ASN A 42 -9.76 6.00 -2.94
C ASN A 42 -9.79 5.07 -1.72
N ILE A 43 -8.88 5.23 -0.77
CA ILE A 43 -8.90 4.49 0.51
C ILE A 43 -10.21 4.77 1.26
N ALA A 44 -10.60 6.04 1.38
CA ALA A 44 -11.84 6.42 2.05
C ALA A 44 -13.07 5.82 1.37
N TYR A 45 -13.09 5.84 0.05
CA TYR A 45 -14.17 5.25 -0.75
C TYR A 45 -14.25 3.73 -0.56
N MET A 46 -13.15 3.00 -0.75
CA MET A 46 -13.09 1.55 -0.55
C MET A 46 -13.47 1.14 0.88
N LYS A 47 -13.02 1.92 1.86
CA LYS A 47 -13.37 1.70 3.27
C LYS A 47 -14.89 1.81 3.49
N SER A 48 -15.54 2.80 2.87
CA SER A 48 -16.99 2.94 2.94
C SER A 48 -17.71 1.73 2.36
N GLN A 49 -17.25 1.24 1.20
CA GLN A 49 -17.80 0.05 0.56
C GLN A 49 -17.63 -1.21 1.42
N LEU A 50 -16.44 -1.44 1.97
CA LEU A 50 -16.16 -2.60 2.83
C LEU A 50 -17.02 -2.59 4.11
N LYS A 51 -17.31 -1.40 4.64
CA LYS A 51 -18.22 -1.26 5.79
C LYS A 51 -19.65 -1.66 5.47
N THR A 52 -20.12 -1.37 4.24
CA THR A 52 -21.47 -1.79 3.83
C THR A 52 -21.62 -3.31 3.70
N LEU A 53 -20.52 -4.00 3.38
CA LEU A 53 -20.48 -5.47 3.33
C LEU A 53 -20.46 -6.14 4.71
N GLY A 54 -20.30 -5.37 5.77
CA GLY A 54 -20.37 -5.86 7.13
C GLY A 54 -19.22 -6.77 7.55
N PHE A 55 -18.04 -6.64 6.93
CA PHE A 55 -16.85 -7.38 7.36
C PHE A 55 -16.45 -7.04 8.79
N GLY A 56 -15.97 -8.05 9.52
CA GLY A 56 -15.56 -7.92 10.92
C GLY A 56 -14.14 -7.41 11.10
N TYR A 57 -13.70 -6.44 10.30
CA TYR A 57 -12.38 -5.82 10.45
C TYR A 57 -12.26 -5.01 11.74
N ASP A 58 -11.06 -5.04 12.31
CA ASP A 58 -10.68 -4.13 13.39
C ASP A 58 -10.14 -2.82 12.77
N TRP A 59 -11.04 -1.88 12.55
CA TRP A 59 -10.71 -0.59 11.93
C TRP A 59 -9.77 0.29 12.78
N SER A 60 -9.62 -0.01 14.08
CA SER A 60 -8.66 0.69 14.93
C SER A 60 -7.20 0.30 14.63
N ARG A 61 -7.00 -0.81 13.92
CA ARG A 61 -5.70 -1.34 13.49
C ARG A 61 -5.48 -1.20 11.99
N GLU A 62 -6.19 -0.28 11.37
CA GLU A 62 -6.01 0.09 9.97
C GLU A 62 -4.64 0.69 9.73
N ILE A 63 -3.95 0.25 8.67
CA ILE A 63 -2.66 0.76 8.24
C ILE A 63 -2.67 1.10 6.75
N ALA A 64 -1.77 1.98 6.32
CA ALA A 64 -1.51 2.24 4.92
C ALA A 64 0.00 2.25 4.67
N THR A 65 0.46 1.50 3.67
CA THR A 65 1.89 1.36 3.38
C THR A 65 2.55 2.65 2.92
N CYS A 66 1.77 3.63 2.46
CA CYS A 66 2.24 4.94 2.03
C CYS A 66 2.43 5.95 3.19
N THR A 67 2.11 5.59 4.42
CA THR A 67 2.30 6.50 5.56
C THR A 67 3.72 6.43 6.12
N PRO A 68 4.30 7.56 6.59
CA PRO A 68 5.63 7.58 7.20
C PRO A 68 5.76 6.63 8.38
N GLU A 69 4.72 6.48 9.17
CA GLU A 69 4.68 5.56 10.32
C GLU A 69 4.91 4.11 9.90
N TYR A 70 4.46 3.75 8.69
CA TYR A 70 4.66 2.41 8.14
C TYR A 70 6.02 2.30 7.46
N TYR A 71 6.28 3.10 6.41
CA TYR A 71 7.45 2.90 5.55
C TYR A 71 8.80 3.26 6.21
N ARG A 72 8.79 4.01 7.33
CA ARG A 72 10.03 4.26 8.09
C ARG A 72 10.74 2.97 8.50
N TRP A 73 9.99 1.90 8.74
CA TRP A 73 10.55 0.60 9.10
C TRP A 73 11.18 -0.11 7.91
N GLU A 74 10.59 0.03 6.74
CA GLU A 74 11.17 -0.45 5.48
C GLU A 74 12.46 0.29 5.16
N GLN A 75 12.48 1.62 5.33
CA GLN A 75 13.69 2.43 5.17
C GLN A 75 14.80 2.02 6.15
N LYS A 76 14.45 1.79 7.40
CA LYS A 76 15.39 1.28 8.40
C LYS A 76 15.96 -0.07 7.98
N PHE A 77 15.11 -1.00 7.59
CA PHE A 77 15.53 -2.32 7.12
C PHE A 77 16.44 -2.23 5.89
N PHE A 78 16.12 -1.38 4.94
CA PHE A 78 16.95 -1.13 3.77
C PHE A 78 18.35 -0.61 4.15
N THR A 79 18.44 0.36 5.06
CA THR A 79 19.73 0.90 5.52
C THR A 79 20.58 -0.15 6.23
N GLU A 80 19.98 -1.00 7.05
CA GLU A 80 20.67 -2.11 7.70
C GLU A 80 21.21 -3.14 6.70
N LEU A 81 20.45 -3.43 5.63
CA LEU A 81 20.90 -4.31 4.54
C LEU A 81 22.06 -3.68 3.75
N TYR A 82 21.98 -2.38 3.51
CA TYR A 82 23.05 -1.65 2.85
C TYR A 82 24.36 -1.67 3.66
N GLU A 83 24.29 -1.39 4.96
CA GLU A 83 25.44 -1.46 5.88
C GLU A 83 26.09 -2.85 5.93
N LYS A 84 25.29 -3.90 5.77
CA LYS A 84 25.77 -5.29 5.69
C LYS A 84 26.30 -5.68 4.32
N GLY A 85 26.32 -4.77 3.33
CA GLY A 85 26.78 -5.03 1.98
C GLY A 85 25.87 -5.95 1.15
N LEU A 86 24.63 -6.15 1.57
CA LEU A 86 23.65 -6.99 0.87
C LEU A 86 22.91 -6.22 -0.24
N VAL A 87 23.00 -4.89 -0.24
CA VAL A 87 22.41 -4.00 -1.24
C VAL A 87 23.51 -3.21 -1.93
N TYR A 88 23.45 -3.17 -3.26
CA TYR A 88 24.40 -2.41 -4.07
C TYR A 88 23.73 -1.77 -5.29
N LYS A 89 24.29 -0.68 -5.79
CA LYS A 89 23.81 0.01 -6.99
C LYS A 89 24.31 -0.68 -8.26
N LYS A 90 23.42 -0.98 -9.19
CA LYS A 90 23.74 -1.62 -10.48
C LYS A 90 22.92 -0.99 -11.60
N THR A 91 23.50 -0.86 -12.78
CA THR A 91 22.78 -0.55 -14.02
C THR A 91 22.26 -1.84 -14.63
N SER A 92 21.01 -1.86 -15.03
CA SER A 92 20.35 -3.01 -15.65
C SER A 92 19.43 -2.54 -16.77
N ALA A 93 19.23 -3.38 -17.80
CA ALA A 93 18.24 -3.14 -18.85
C ALA A 93 16.82 -3.32 -18.29
N VAL A 94 15.90 -2.52 -18.80
CA VAL A 94 14.47 -2.61 -18.49
C VAL A 94 13.67 -2.65 -19.78
N ASN A 95 12.48 -3.24 -19.75
CA ASN A 95 11.54 -3.17 -20.84
C ASN A 95 10.83 -1.83 -20.82
N TRP A 96 11.08 -1.01 -21.82
CA TRP A 96 10.49 0.32 -21.95
C TRP A 96 9.43 0.36 -23.05
N CYS A 97 8.24 0.87 -22.75
CA CYS A 97 7.21 1.14 -23.76
C CYS A 97 7.28 2.62 -24.16
N PRO A 98 7.66 2.94 -25.42
CA PRO A 98 7.75 4.33 -25.87
C PRO A 98 6.38 4.99 -26.06
N ASN A 99 5.33 4.20 -26.31
CA ASN A 99 3.97 4.72 -26.48
C ASN A 99 3.37 5.16 -25.13
N ASP A 100 3.52 4.32 -24.11
CA ASP A 100 3.01 4.60 -22.77
C ASP A 100 4.00 5.39 -21.90
N GLN A 101 5.23 5.58 -22.38
CA GLN A 101 6.33 6.27 -21.70
C GLN A 101 6.57 5.75 -20.28
N THR A 102 6.56 4.43 -20.13
CA THR A 102 6.74 3.74 -18.85
C THR A 102 7.54 2.46 -18.99
N VAL A 103 8.07 1.98 -17.88
CA VAL A 103 8.69 0.66 -17.75
C VAL A 103 7.59 -0.38 -17.59
N LEU A 104 7.69 -1.46 -18.38
CA LEU A 104 6.79 -2.60 -18.28
C LEU A 104 7.28 -3.55 -17.18
N ALA A 105 6.32 -4.09 -16.44
CA ALA A 105 6.56 -5.10 -15.42
C ALA A 105 6.86 -6.49 -16.04
#